data_8a40bb8556f5ed62330b38be37703e29
#
_entry.id   8a40bb8556f5ed62330b38be37703e29
#
_cell.length_a   1.000
_cell.length_b   1.000
_cell.length_c   1.000
_cell.angle_alpha   90.00
_cell.angle_beta   90.00
_cell.angle_gamma   90.00
#
_symmetry.space_group_name_H-M   'P 1'
#
loop_
_entity.id
_entity.type
_entity.pdbx_description
1 polymer ?
#
loop_
_entity_poly.entity_id
_entity_poly.type
_entity_poly.pdbx_seq_one_letter_code
_entity_poly.pdbx_strand_id
1 'polypeptide(L)'
;EIIWKPDVFLPFHPNGMLFEGIKDDKVIDKWTIYSVGGGELANEETTKNEEDIYPLTTIHDIMDWCDNTGCSFWEYVENYEGKEIWDFLSTVWETMKETIHRGLENEGVLPGGLGIQRKANTYMNKSMSYSAAVSSKAKVYAYALATSEENASGSTIVTSPTCGSSGVLPAVLYHLHTSHNCSDARILRALATAGLFGNVAKEHASISGADVGCQGEIGVACAMAAAAACQLFGGTINQREYAAEMGLEHHLGLTCDPLCGLVQVPCIERNAIAASRALDACTYSALSDGKHKIDYDRIVEVMKETGHDLPSLYKETSTGGIAKIDINKRRGFKKILDTLHIHNKD
;
A
#
# COMPACT_ATOMS: atom_id res chain seq x y z
N GLU A 1 22.12 -9.39 16.84
CA GLU A 1 21.95 -8.06 17.45
C GLU A 1 21.55 -7.06 16.37
N ILE A 2 20.62 -6.14 16.67
CA ILE A 2 20.23 -5.04 15.74
C ILE A 2 20.72 -3.73 16.34
N ILE A 3 21.50 -2.98 15.54
CA ILE A 3 22.02 -1.67 15.93
C ILE A 3 21.35 -0.61 15.05
N TRP A 4 20.52 0.22 15.64
CA TRP A 4 19.85 1.32 14.94
C TRP A 4 20.76 2.53 14.83
N LYS A 5 20.88 3.07 13.61
CA LYS A 5 21.65 4.29 13.30
C LYS A 5 20.79 5.29 12.51
N PRO A 6 19.80 5.92 13.14
CA PRO A 6 18.82 6.76 12.45
C PRO A 6 19.43 8.03 11.82
N ASP A 7 20.60 8.46 12.29
CA ASP A 7 21.29 9.66 11.80
C ASP A 7 22.31 9.37 10.69
N VAL A 8 22.44 8.10 10.25
CA VAL A 8 23.35 7.70 9.19
C VAL A 8 22.57 7.58 7.88
N PHE A 9 22.86 8.46 6.94
CA PHE A 9 22.30 8.42 5.59
C PHE A 9 23.31 7.81 4.63
N LEU A 10 22.91 6.74 3.95
CA LEU A 10 23.73 6.11 2.92
C LEU A 10 23.44 6.76 1.56
N PRO A 11 24.46 6.94 0.68
CA PRO A 11 24.31 7.71 -0.56
C PRO A 11 23.33 7.09 -1.57
N PHE A 12 23.23 5.75 -1.60
CA PHE A 12 22.44 5.04 -2.60
C PHE A 12 20.93 5.15 -2.30
N HIS A 13 20.52 4.88 -1.04
CA HIS A 13 19.13 4.97 -0.60
C HIS A 13 19.07 5.14 0.93
N PRO A 14 18.10 5.92 1.47
CA PRO A 14 18.00 6.14 2.92
C PRO A 14 17.73 4.87 3.74
N ASN A 15 17.02 3.89 3.18
CA ASN A 15 16.68 2.64 3.87
C ASN A 15 17.75 1.57 3.67
N GLY A 16 18.97 1.84 4.14
CA GLY A 16 20.09 0.91 4.07
C GLY A 16 20.19 -0.03 5.27
N MET A 17 20.53 -1.27 5.01
CA MET A 17 20.78 -2.30 6.01
C MET A 17 22.15 -2.91 5.81
N LEU A 18 22.97 -2.91 6.84
CA LEU A 18 24.27 -3.58 6.85
C LEU A 18 24.18 -4.86 7.66
N PHE A 19 24.47 -5.98 7.03
CA PHE A 19 24.59 -7.28 7.68
C PHE A 19 26.06 -7.65 7.83
N GLU A 20 26.44 -8.09 9.03
CA GLU A 20 27.79 -8.57 9.32
C GLU A 20 27.71 -9.97 9.91
N GLY A 21 28.36 -10.94 9.23
CA GLY A 21 28.58 -12.29 9.76
C GLY A 21 29.78 -12.29 10.71
N ILE A 22 29.58 -12.65 11.98
CA ILE A 22 30.65 -12.64 13.01
C ILE A 22 30.94 -14.06 13.44
N LYS A 23 32.23 -14.43 13.43
CA LYS A 23 32.75 -15.68 13.97
C LYS A 23 34.01 -15.40 14.79
N ASP A 24 34.07 -15.93 16.01
CA ASP A 24 35.18 -15.72 16.94
C ASP A 24 35.53 -14.23 17.11
N ASP A 25 34.53 -13.38 17.32
CA ASP A 25 34.59 -11.92 17.46
C ASP A 25 35.19 -11.19 16.23
N LYS A 26 35.27 -11.84 15.09
CA LYS A 26 35.74 -11.24 13.82
C LYS A 26 34.62 -11.23 12.79
N VAL A 27 34.47 -10.11 12.10
CA VAL A 27 33.62 -10.00 10.93
C VAL A 27 34.25 -10.86 9.82
N ILE A 28 33.54 -11.90 9.40
CA ILE A 28 33.96 -12.81 8.33
C ILE A 28 33.26 -12.55 7.00
N ASP A 29 32.10 -11.87 7.05
CA ASP A 29 31.33 -11.51 5.89
C ASP A 29 30.56 -10.21 6.15
N LYS A 30 30.32 -9.44 5.08
CA LYS A 30 29.65 -8.14 5.14
C LYS A 30 28.81 -7.92 3.90
N TRP A 31 27.55 -7.55 4.10
CA TRP A 31 26.60 -7.32 3.01
C TRP A 31 25.76 -6.07 3.28
N THR A 32 25.76 -5.14 2.32
CA THR A 32 24.91 -3.95 2.36
C THR A 32 23.78 -4.11 1.35
N ILE A 33 22.53 -3.90 1.80
CA ILE A 33 21.34 -3.96 0.97
C ILE A 33 20.42 -2.81 1.33
N TYR A 34 19.63 -2.37 0.37
CA TYR A 34 18.69 -1.27 0.51
C TYR A 34 17.27 -1.75 0.20
N SER A 35 16.30 -1.35 1.03
CA SER A 35 14.89 -1.52 0.71
C SER A 35 14.42 -0.30 -0.08
N VAL A 36 14.12 -0.51 -1.36
CA VAL A 36 13.80 0.58 -2.30
C VAL A 36 12.30 0.77 -2.55
N GLY A 37 11.47 0.08 -1.78
CA GLY A 37 10.02 0.15 -1.84
C GLY A 37 9.38 -1.10 -2.47
N GLY A 38 8.07 -1.29 -2.22
CA GLY A 38 7.31 -2.40 -2.80
C GLY A 38 7.81 -3.82 -2.47
N GLY A 39 8.69 -3.97 -1.46
CA GLY A 39 9.36 -5.24 -1.15
C GLY A 39 10.63 -5.49 -1.98
N GLU A 40 10.99 -4.57 -2.86
CA GLU A 40 12.19 -4.65 -3.69
C GLU A 40 13.46 -4.36 -2.88
N LEU A 41 14.50 -5.15 -3.12
CA LEU A 41 15.82 -4.99 -2.51
C LEU A 41 16.84 -4.66 -3.60
N ALA A 42 17.71 -3.68 -3.34
CA ALA A 42 18.77 -3.28 -4.24
C ALA A 42 20.11 -3.15 -3.50
N ASN A 43 21.20 -3.24 -4.23
CA ASN A 43 22.55 -2.86 -3.79
C ASN A 43 23.18 -1.94 -4.84
N GLU A 44 24.38 -1.44 -4.58
CA GLU A 44 25.09 -0.52 -5.48
C GLU A 44 25.45 -1.16 -6.84
N GLU A 45 25.42 -2.51 -6.92
CA GLU A 45 25.71 -3.29 -8.12
C GLU A 45 24.41 -3.68 -8.87
N THR A 46 23.24 -3.43 -8.29
CA THR A 46 21.96 -3.76 -8.91
C THR A 46 21.78 -2.89 -10.15
N THR A 47 21.99 -3.49 -11.31
CA THR A 47 21.62 -2.87 -12.58
C THR A 47 20.13 -3.13 -12.84
N LYS A 48 19.40 -2.09 -13.23
CA LYS A 48 18.04 -2.27 -13.74
C LYS A 48 18.14 -3.01 -15.08
N ASN A 49 18.10 -4.33 -15.03
CA ASN A 49 17.94 -5.21 -16.19
C ASN A 49 16.47 -5.66 -16.30
N GLU A 50 15.53 -4.76 -16.08
CA GLU A 50 14.12 -5.03 -16.35
C GLU A 50 13.89 -4.72 -17.82
N GLU A 51 13.52 -5.73 -18.63
CA GLU A 51 12.95 -5.51 -19.95
C GLU A 51 11.61 -4.80 -19.75
N ASP A 52 11.41 -3.68 -20.43
CA ASP A 52 10.13 -2.96 -20.42
C ASP A 52 9.08 -3.85 -21.10
N ILE A 53 8.23 -4.49 -20.30
CA ILE A 53 7.17 -5.37 -20.80
C ILE A 53 6.08 -4.56 -21.51
N TYR A 54 5.76 -3.37 -20.99
CA TYR A 54 4.72 -2.53 -21.52
C TYR A 54 5.27 -1.43 -22.42
N PRO A 55 4.88 -1.39 -23.73
CA PRO A 55 5.34 -0.35 -24.64
C PRO A 55 4.69 1.01 -24.39
N LEU A 56 3.52 1.04 -23.73
CA LEU A 56 2.82 2.26 -23.34
C LEU A 56 2.91 2.41 -21.84
N THR A 57 3.40 3.54 -21.39
CA THR A 57 3.72 3.78 -19.95
C THR A 57 2.77 4.77 -19.28
N THR A 58 1.86 5.43 -20.04
CA THR A 58 0.85 6.35 -19.53
C THR A 58 -0.54 5.74 -19.59
N ILE A 59 -1.41 6.08 -18.66
CA ILE A 59 -2.82 5.63 -18.71
C ILE A 59 -3.53 6.23 -19.92
N HIS A 60 -3.18 7.45 -20.30
CA HIS A 60 -3.76 8.11 -21.49
C HIS A 60 -3.51 7.28 -22.77
N ASP A 61 -2.25 6.91 -23.03
CA ASP A 61 -1.91 6.11 -24.22
C ASP A 61 -2.56 4.72 -24.18
N ILE A 62 -2.66 4.12 -23.00
CA ILE A 62 -3.32 2.83 -22.80
C ILE A 62 -4.84 2.95 -23.03
N MET A 63 -5.46 4.06 -22.64
CA MET A 63 -6.88 4.33 -22.95
C MET A 63 -7.09 4.46 -24.45
N ASP A 64 -6.23 5.16 -25.17
CA ASP A 64 -6.27 5.25 -26.64
C ASP A 64 -6.12 3.86 -27.28
N TRP A 65 -5.24 3.02 -26.74
CA TRP A 65 -5.13 1.63 -27.18
C TRP A 65 -6.44 0.86 -26.96
N CYS A 66 -7.05 1.01 -25.77
CA CYS A 66 -8.33 0.38 -25.44
C CYS A 66 -9.44 0.83 -26.41
N ASP A 67 -9.54 2.13 -26.68
CA ASP A 67 -10.55 2.68 -27.58
C ASP A 67 -10.36 2.19 -29.03
N ASN A 68 -9.10 2.10 -29.49
CA ASN A 68 -8.79 1.64 -30.85
C ASN A 68 -8.99 0.13 -31.04
N THR A 69 -8.82 -0.67 -30.00
CA THR A 69 -8.93 -2.14 -30.05
C THR A 69 -10.29 -2.67 -29.59
N GLY A 70 -11.07 -1.85 -28.87
CA GLY A 70 -12.29 -2.29 -28.20
C GLY A 70 -12.03 -3.15 -26.96
N CYS A 71 -10.78 -3.19 -26.49
CA CYS A 71 -10.34 -3.96 -25.33
C CYS A 71 -10.40 -3.12 -24.03
N SER A 72 -10.15 -3.76 -22.91
CA SER A 72 -10.13 -3.18 -21.57
C SER A 72 -8.71 -3.17 -21.01
N PHE A 73 -8.45 -2.44 -19.91
CA PHE A 73 -7.16 -2.41 -19.24
C PHE A 73 -6.60 -3.79 -18.92
N TRP A 74 -7.42 -4.72 -18.41
CA TRP A 74 -6.95 -6.08 -18.10
C TRP A 74 -6.59 -6.88 -19.35
N GLU A 75 -7.19 -6.58 -20.53
CA GLU A 75 -6.82 -7.21 -21.81
C GLU A 75 -5.53 -6.62 -22.35
N TYR A 76 -5.25 -5.35 -22.07
CA TYR A 76 -3.93 -4.76 -22.31
C TYR A 76 -2.85 -5.51 -21.53
N VAL A 77 -3.07 -5.77 -20.23
CA VAL A 77 -2.15 -6.55 -19.40
C VAL A 77 -1.95 -7.95 -19.98
N GLU A 78 -3.03 -8.69 -20.30
CA GLU A 78 -2.92 -10.04 -20.88
C GLU A 78 -2.17 -10.04 -22.21
N ASN A 79 -2.34 -9.00 -23.03
CA ASN A 79 -1.69 -8.90 -24.34
C ASN A 79 -0.15 -8.82 -24.24
N TYR A 80 0.38 -8.19 -23.20
CA TYR A 80 1.83 -8.00 -23.04
C TYR A 80 2.47 -8.96 -22.05
N GLU A 81 1.80 -9.33 -20.96
CA GLU A 81 2.29 -10.30 -19.97
C GLU A 81 2.08 -11.76 -20.40
N GLY A 82 1.19 -12.00 -21.35
CA GLY A 82 0.78 -13.35 -21.72
C GLY A 82 -0.24 -13.96 -20.75
N LYS A 83 -0.59 -15.22 -20.99
CA LYS A 83 -1.60 -15.93 -20.18
C LYS A 83 -1.09 -16.38 -18.81
N GLU A 84 0.19 -16.44 -18.64
CA GLU A 84 0.88 -16.83 -17.41
C GLU A 84 0.57 -15.86 -16.26
N ILE A 85 0.22 -14.61 -16.57
CA ILE A 85 -0.19 -13.61 -15.59
C ILE A 85 -1.37 -14.08 -14.73
N TRP A 86 -2.27 -14.90 -15.28
CA TRP A 86 -3.44 -15.36 -14.54
C TRP A 86 -3.10 -16.33 -13.41
N ASP A 87 -2.11 -17.19 -13.59
CA ASP A 87 -1.62 -18.11 -12.55
C ASP A 87 -0.96 -17.32 -11.42
N PHE A 88 -0.17 -16.30 -11.77
CA PHE A 88 0.43 -15.39 -10.80
C PHE A 88 -0.65 -14.61 -10.03
N LEU A 89 -1.59 -13.95 -10.72
CA LEU A 89 -2.66 -13.18 -10.07
C LEU A 89 -3.60 -14.08 -9.24
N SER A 90 -3.79 -15.34 -9.64
CA SER A 90 -4.50 -16.33 -8.83
C SER A 90 -3.79 -16.57 -7.50
N THR A 91 -2.47 -16.77 -7.52
CA THR A 91 -1.66 -16.89 -6.30
C THR A 91 -1.73 -15.64 -5.43
N VAL A 92 -1.66 -14.46 -6.04
CA VAL A 92 -1.83 -13.17 -5.36
C VAL A 92 -3.20 -13.10 -4.66
N TRP A 93 -4.27 -13.46 -5.37
CA TRP A 93 -5.63 -13.41 -4.81
C TRP A 93 -5.83 -14.40 -3.66
N GLU A 94 -5.35 -15.64 -3.79
CA GLU A 94 -5.42 -16.61 -2.70
C GLU A 94 -4.67 -16.11 -1.47
N THR A 95 -3.45 -15.57 -1.64
CA THR A 95 -2.67 -15.00 -0.55
C THR A 95 -3.40 -13.83 0.13
N MET A 96 -4.05 -12.95 -0.64
CA MET A 96 -4.86 -11.86 -0.09
C MET A 96 -6.03 -12.38 0.77
N LYS A 97 -6.74 -13.41 0.29
CA LYS A 97 -7.85 -14.04 1.03
C LYS A 97 -7.38 -14.69 2.33
N GLU A 98 -6.32 -15.48 2.24
CA GLU A 98 -5.72 -16.15 3.41
C GLU A 98 -5.25 -15.16 4.46
N THR A 99 -4.63 -14.05 4.03
CA THR A 99 -4.19 -12.99 4.93
C THR A 99 -5.36 -12.35 5.68
N ILE A 100 -6.45 -12.03 4.96
CA ILE A 100 -7.65 -11.46 5.60
C ILE A 100 -8.26 -12.44 6.60
N HIS A 101 -8.41 -13.72 6.23
CA HIS A 101 -8.95 -14.74 7.12
C HIS A 101 -8.12 -14.87 8.39
N ARG A 102 -6.81 -15.03 8.25
CA ARG A 102 -5.88 -15.14 9.37
C ARG A 102 -5.91 -13.90 10.28
N GLY A 103 -5.94 -12.69 9.69
CA GLY A 103 -5.99 -11.44 10.45
C GLY A 103 -7.32 -11.22 11.17
N LEU A 104 -8.43 -11.75 10.66
CA LEU A 104 -9.74 -11.73 11.34
C LEU A 104 -9.82 -12.71 12.52
N GLU A 105 -9.05 -13.80 12.49
CA GLU A 105 -9.00 -14.80 13.57
C GLU A 105 -8.01 -14.42 14.67
N ASN A 106 -6.94 -13.70 14.32
CA ASN A 106 -5.90 -13.32 15.25
C ASN A 106 -6.33 -12.18 16.17
N GLU A 107 -6.07 -12.34 17.44
CA GLU A 107 -6.32 -11.35 18.50
C GLU A 107 -5.02 -11.00 19.25
N GLY A 108 -5.11 -10.11 20.23
CA GLY A 108 -4.01 -9.73 21.11
C GLY A 108 -3.36 -8.41 20.72
N VAL A 109 -2.06 -8.28 21.02
CA VAL A 109 -1.26 -7.05 20.88
C VAL A 109 -0.24 -7.24 19.77
N LEU A 110 -0.11 -6.23 18.90
CA LEU A 110 0.89 -6.21 17.85
C LEU A 110 2.31 -6.12 18.41
N PRO A 111 3.31 -6.73 17.76
CA PRO A 111 4.71 -6.61 18.15
C PRO A 111 5.23 -5.17 18.00
N GLY A 112 6.43 -4.87 18.52
CA GLY A 112 7.10 -3.58 18.35
C GLY A 112 6.91 -2.60 19.51
N GLY A 113 6.21 -2.99 20.58
CA GLY A 113 6.20 -2.26 21.85
C GLY A 113 5.25 -1.06 21.96
N LEU A 114 4.50 -0.70 20.89
CA LEU A 114 3.50 0.37 20.98
C LEU A 114 2.24 -0.05 21.77
N GLY A 115 2.06 -1.34 22.07
CA GLY A 115 0.90 -1.84 22.80
C GLY A 115 -0.41 -1.73 22.01
N ILE A 116 -0.33 -1.71 20.68
CA ILE A 116 -1.50 -1.61 19.80
C ILE A 116 -2.24 -2.95 19.82
N GLN A 117 -3.50 -2.91 20.21
CA GLN A 117 -4.38 -4.07 20.14
C GLN A 117 -4.88 -4.30 18.72
N ARG A 118 -4.97 -5.56 18.31
CA ARG A 118 -5.64 -5.96 17.07
C ARG A 118 -7.12 -5.59 17.15
N LYS A 119 -7.66 -5.06 16.08
CA LYS A 119 -9.02 -4.51 16.00
C LYS A 119 -9.87 -5.18 14.92
N ALA A 120 -9.27 -5.92 13.98
CA ALA A 120 -9.97 -6.49 12.82
C ALA A 120 -11.17 -7.34 13.22
N ASN A 121 -10.98 -8.29 14.14
CA ASN A 121 -12.07 -9.14 14.68
C ASN A 121 -13.18 -8.29 15.34
N THR A 122 -12.80 -7.31 16.16
CA THR A 122 -13.76 -6.42 16.83
C THR A 122 -14.62 -5.64 15.83
N TYR A 123 -14.01 -5.11 14.76
CA TYR A 123 -14.74 -4.37 13.71
C TYR A 123 -15.67 -5.30 12.94
N MET A 124 -15.22 -6.52 12.62
CA MET A 124 -16.06 -7.54 11.96
C MET A 124 -17.28 -7.88 12.81
N ASN A 125 -17.08 -8.21 14.09
CA ASN A 125 -18.17 -8.57 15.01
C ASN A 125 -19.17 -7.41 15.19
N LYS A 126 -18.68 -6.18 15.35
CA LYS A 126 -19.53 -4.99 15.46
C LYS A 126 -20.32 -4.72 14.17
N SER A 127 -19.79 -5.07 13.00
CA SER A 127 -20.47 -4.86 11.73
C SER A 127 -21.86 -5.51 11.68
N MET A 128 -22.05 -6.61 12.39
CA MET A 128 -23.31 -7.35 12.44
C MET A 128 -24.43 -6.59 13.20
N SER A 129 -24.07 -5.61 14.02
CA SER A 129 -25.02 -4.89 14.90
C SER A 129 -25.49 -3.55 14.33
N TYR A 130 -24.97 -3.14 13.16
CA TYR A 130 -25.28 -1.84 12.57
C TYR A 130 -26.19 -1.94 11.35
N SER A 131 -26.74 -0.80 10.91
CA SER A 131 -27.48 -0.70 9.64
C SER A 131 -26.61 -1.14 8.45
N ALA A 132 -27.24 -1.56 7.34
CA ALA A 132 -26.56 -2.08 6.17
C ALA A 132 -25.41 -1.17 5.67
N ALA A 133 -25.63 0.15 5.64
CA ALA A 133 -24.62 1.10 5.19
C ALA A 133 -23.40 1.15 6.11
N VAL A 134 -23.60 1.18 7.43
CA VAL A 134 -22.50 1.18 8.41
C VAL A 134 -21.85 -0.20 8.47
N SER A 135 -22.63 -1.29 8.37
CA SER A 135 -22.13 -2.67 8.32
C SER A 135 -21.18 -2.88 7.14
N SER A 136 -21.58 -2.45 5.93
CA SER A 136 -20.73 -2.54 4.74
C SER A 136 -19.37 -1.84 4.96
N LYS A 137 -19.41 -0.60 5.45
CA LYS A 137 -18.18 0.18 5.72
C LYS A 137 -17.33 -0.46 6.83
N ALA A 138 -17.95 -0.98 7.89
CA ALA A 138 -17.24 -1.66 8.99
C ALA A 138 -16.53 -2.94 8.52
N LYS A 139 -17.12 -3.69 7.57
CA LYS A 139 -16.48 -4.87 6.97
C LYS A 139 -15.25 -4.47 6.15
N VAL A 140 -15.32 -3.41 5.33
CA VAL A 140 -14.16 -2.90 4.59
C VAL A 140 -13.03 -2.52 5.55
N TYR A 141 -13.36 -1.84 6.64
CA TYR A 141 -12.37 -1.53 7.68
C TYR A 141 -11.78 -2.79 8.30
N ALA A 142 -12.61 -3.78 8.65
CA ALA A 142 -12.14 -5.03 9.25
C ALA A 142 -11.16 -5.77 8.34
N TYR A 143 -11.42 -5.84 7.04
CA TYR A 143 -10.54 -6.49 6.07
C TYR A 143 -9.21 -5.75 5.89
N ALA A 144 -9.24 -4.41 5.82
CA ALA A 144 -8.03 -3.62 5.73
C ALA A 144 -7.19 -3.71 7.01
N LEU A 145 -7.83 -3.68 8.18
CA LEU A 145 -7.19 -3.88 9.47
C LEU A 145 -6.56 -5.28 9.56
N ALA A 146 -7.30 -6.34 9.14
CA ALA A 146 -6.81 -7.71 9.16
C ALA A 146 -5.47 -7.85 8.41
N THR A 147 -5.41 -7.35 7.18
CA THR A 147 -4.17 -7.40 6.37
C THR A 147 -3.06 -6.56 6.99
N SER A 148 -3.37 -5.34 7.45
CA SER A 148 -2.36 -4.43 8.00
C SER A 148 -1.80 -4.91 9.35
N GLU A 149 -2.62 -5.56 10.17
CA GLU A 149 -2.23 -6.17 11.44
C GLU A 149 -1.35 -7.42 11.20
N GLU A 150 -1.64 -8.20 10.16
CA GLU A 150 -0.79 -9.32 9.73
C GLU A 150 0.56 -8.82 9.22
N ASN A 151 0.58 -7.75 8.39
CA ASN A 151 1.82 -7.10 7.98
C ASN A 151 2.66 -6.64 9.19
N ALA A 152 2.05 -5.96 10.16
CA ALA A 152 2.71 -5.49 11.37
C ALA A 152 3.24 -6.64 12.26
N SER A 153 2.74 -7.84 12.07
CA SER A 153 3.15 -9.06 12.80
C SER A 153 4.19 -9.90 12.06
N GLY A 154 4.64 -9.45 10.87
CA GLY A 154 5.62 -10.18 10.06
C GLY A 154 5.06 -11.40 9.34
N SER A 155 3.75 -11.49 9.18
CA SER A 155 3.10 -12.56 8.43
C SER A 155 3.18 -12.31 6.92
N THR A 156 2.96 -13.36 6.14
CA THR A 156 2.87 -13.25 4.68
C THR A 156 1.69 -12.36 4.27
N ILE A 157 1.98 -11.35 3.46
CA ILE A 157 1.00 -10.44 2.84
C ILE A 157 1.37 -10.23 1.36
N VAL A 158 0.47 -9.63 0.61
CA VAL A 158 0.78 -9.12 -0.73
C VAL A 158 1.07 -7.63 -0.65
N THR A 159 2.21 -7.19 -1.20
CA THR A 159 2.49 -5.76 -1.36
C THR A 159 1.57 -5.18 -2.45
N SER A 160 0.83 -4.10 -2.15
CA SER A 160 -0.10 -3.49 -3.12
C SER A 160 -0.30 -1.98 -2.87
N PRO A 161 0.60 -1.08 -3.37
CA PRO A 161 1.88 -1.41 -3.99
C PRO A 161 3.01 -1.69 -3.00
N THR A 162 2.87 -1.34 -1.69
CA THR A 162 3.89 -1.54 -0.65
C THR A 162 3.34 -2.34 0.53
N CYS A 163 4.23 -2.75 1.46
CA CYS A 163 3.83 -3.38 2.72
C CYS A 163 2.95 -2.44 3.56
N GLY A 164 3.32 -1.14 3.61
CA GLY A 164 2.60 -0.13 4.40
C GLY A 164 1.18 0.14 3.93
N SER A 165 0.87 -0.15 2.67
CA SER A 165 -0.46 0.04 2.05
C SER A 165 -1.16 -1.26 1.67
N SER A 166 -0.61 -2.41 2.07
CA SER A 166 -1.06 -3.75 1.67
C SER A 166 -2.51 -4.09 2.01
N GLY A 167 -3.14 -3.34 2.92
CA GLY A 167 -4.52 -3.60 3.34
C GLY A 167 -5.60 -2.98 2.44
N VAL A 168 -5.26 -2.00 1.60
CA VAL A 168 -6.25 -1.20 0.85
C VAL A 168 -6.92 -2.03 -0.24
N LEU A 169 -6.13 -2.49 -1.21
CA LEU A 169 -6.64 -3.24 -2.37
C LEU A 169 -7.33 -4.56 -1.98
N PRO A 170 -6.73 -5.42 -1.13
CA PRO A 170 -7.39 -6.66 -0.75
C PRO A 170 -8.73 -6.44 -0.03
N ALA A 171 -8.83 -5.42 0.83
CA ALA A 171 -10.07 -5.12 1.54
C ALA A 171 -11.21 -4.76 0.60
N VAL A 172 -10.95 -3.94 -0.41
CA VAL A 172 -11.94 -3.55 -1.42
C VAL A 172 -12.36 -4.76 -2.24
N LEU A 173 -11.40 -5.52 -2.77
CA LEU A 173 -11.68 -6.68 -3.61
C LEU A 173 -12.43 -7.78 -2.83
N TYR A 174 -12.00 -8.08 -1.61
CA TYR A 174 -12.64 -9.08 -0.77
C TYR A 174 -14.05 -8.67 -0.36
N HIS A 175 -14.26 -7.38 -0.10
CA HIS A 175 -15.60 -6.84 0.15
C HIS A 175 -16.52 -7.03 -1.07
N LEU A 176 -16.05 -6.72 -2.28
CA LEU A 176 -16.83 -6.89 -3.50
C LEU A 176 -17.06 -8.38 -3.84
N HIS A 177 -16.08 -9.24 -3.58
CA HIS A 177 -16.21 -10.68 -3.72
C HIS A 177 -17.31 -11.23 -2.81
N THR A 178 -17.30 -10.87 -1.52
CA THR A 178 -18.20 -11.45 -0.51
C THR A 178 -19.56 -10.78 -0.45
N SER A 179 -19.65 -9.46 -0.69
CA SER A 179 -20.91 -8.71 -0.54
C SER A 179 -21.65 -8.48 -1.86
N HIS A 180 -20.94 -8.57 -3.00
CA HIS A 180 -21.50 -8.37 -4.33
C HIS A 180 -21.38 -9.60 -5.24
N ASN A 181 -20.93 -10.75 -4.69
CA ASN A 181 -20.77 -12.01 -5.41
C ASN A 181 -19.92 -11.90 -6.69
N CYS A 182 -18.89 -11.05 -6.68
CA CYS A 182 -17.94 -11.00 -7.78
C CYS A 182 -17.15 -12.30 -7.84
N SER A 183 -17.17 -12.98 -8.99
CA SER A 183 -16.41 -14.23 -9.17
C SER A 183 -14.89 -13.98 -9.16
N ASP A 184 -14.11 -15.02 -8.80
CA ASP A 184 -12.65 -14.94 -8.81
C ASP A 184 -12.11 -14.48 -10.16
N ALA A 185 -12.64 -14.97 -11.28
CA ALA A 185 -12.23 -14.51 -12.60
C ALA A 185 -12.41 -13.00 -12.83
N ARG A 186 -13.47 -12.40 -12.27
CA ARG A 186 -13.66 -10.94 -12.32
C ARG A 186 -12.68 -10.22 -11.40
N ILE A 187 -12.38 -10.80 -10.24
CA ILE A 187 -11.38 -10.25 -9.29
C ILE A 187 -9.98 -10.27 -9.92
N LEU A 188 -9.58 -11.37 -10.57
CA LEU A 188 -8.27 -11.44 -11.25
C LEU A 188 -8.13 -10.37 -12.33
N ARG A 189 -9.15 -10.15 -13.15
CA ARG A 189 -9.16 -9.06 -14.13
C ARG A 189 -9.07 -7.68 -13.48
N ALA A 190 -9.71 -7.48 -12.32
CA ALA A 190 -9.63 -6.24 -11.57
C ALA A 190 -8.24 -6.06 -10.92
N LEU A 191 -7.58 -7.14 -10.49
CA LEU A 191 -6.19 -7.12 -10.04
C LEU A 191 -5.22 -6.72 -11.14
N ALA A 192 -5.39 -7.24 -12.36
CA ALA A 192 -4.60 -6.84 -13.53
C ALA A 192 -4.73 -5.33 -13.79
N THR A 193 -5.96 -4.81 -13.79
CA THR A 193 -6.20 -3.36 -13.93
C THR A 193 -5.56 -2.57 -12.79
N ALA A 194 -5.72 -3.02 -11.53
CA ALA A 194 -5.11 -2.35 -10.37
C ALA A 194 -3.58 -2.29 -10.50
N GLY A 195 -2.95 -3.40 -10.87
CA GLY A 195 -1.50 -3.49 -11.09
C GLY A 195 -1.01 -2.48 -12.13
N LEU A 196 -1.76 -2.32 -13.22
CA LEU A 196 -1.42 -1.38 -14.29
C LEU A 196 -1.36 0.07 -13.78
N PHE A 197 -2.33 0.53 -12.99
CA PHE A 197 -2.31 1.86 -12.38
C PHE A 197 -1.15 2.03 -11.38
N GLY A 198 -0.84 0.98 -10.62
CA GLY A 198 0.32 0.95 -9.73
C GLY A 198 1.65 1.04 -10.48
N ASN A 199 1.78 0.34 -11.59
CA ASN A 199 2.98 0.37 -12.44
C ASN A 199 3.21 1.75 -13.05
N VAL A 200 2.18 2.42 -13.56
CA VAL A 200 2.29 3.79 -14.08
C VAL A 200 2.75 4.76 -12.99
N ALA A 201 2.21 4.65 -11.77
CA ALA A 201 2.69 5.47 -10.65
C ALA A 201 4.14 5.17 -10.26
N LYS A 202 4.55 3.88 -10.27
CA LYS A 202 5.95 3.47 -10.00
C LYS A 202 6.90 4.03 -11.05
N GLU A 203 6.53 3.97 -12.33
CA GLU A 203 7.37 4.38 -13.45
C GLU A 203 7.55 5.91 -13.51
N HIS A 204 6.46 6.68 -13.41
CA HIS A 204 6.50 8.12 -13.62
C HIS A 204 6.75 8.94 -12.34
N ALA A 205 6.56 8.34 -11.16
CA ALA A 205 6.83 8.98 -9.89
C ALA A 205 7.63 8.08 -8.95
N SER A 206 6.98 7.53 -7.94
CA SER A 206 7.52 6.52 -7.02
C SER A 206 6.38 5.94 -6.18
N ILE A 207 6.53 4.71 -5.72
CA ILE A 207 5.67 4.08 -4.73
C ILE A 207 6.33 4.04 -3.34
N SER A 208 7.51 4.64 -3.17
CA SER A 208 8.26 4.62 -1.92
C SER A 208 7.87 5.80 -1.02
N GLY A 209 7.58 5.51 0.25
CA GLY A 209 7.35 6.54 1.27
C GLY A 209 8.58 7.41 1.53
N ALA A 210 9.80 6.88 1.29
CA ALA A 210 11.05 7.62 1.41
C ALA A 210 11.23 8.67 0.32
N ASP A 211 10.70 8.42 -0.88
CA ASP A 211 10.80 9.33 -2.02
C ASP A 211 9.71 10.39 -2.02
N VAL A 212 8.46 9.94 -1.96
CA VAL A 212 7.29 10.80 -2.19
C VAL A 212 6.33 10.88 -1.00
N GLY A 213 6.69 10.31 0.15
CA GLY A 213 5.78 10.24 1.30
C GLY A 213 4.69 9.16 1.12
N CYS A 214 3.74 9.14 2.06
CA CYS A 214 2.69 8.11 2.07
C CYS A 214 1.65 8.27 0.94
N GLN A 215 1.69 9.39 0.20
CA GLN A 215 0.88 9.54 -1.02
C GLN A 215 1.25 8.50 -2.09
N GLY A 216 2.53 8.13 -2.22
CA GLY A 216 3.01 7.06 -3.10
C GLY A 216 2.62 5.66 -2.65
N GLU A 217 2.39 5.46 -1.36
CA GLU A 217 1.95 4.18 -0.81
C GLU A 217 0.42 4.09 -0.73
N ILE A 218 -0.17 4.81 0.20
CA ILE A 218 -1.62 4.79 0.48
C ILE A 218 -2.43 5.44 -0.64
N GLY A 219 -1.93 6.54 -1.23
CA GLY A 219 -2.61 7.20 -2.35
C GLY A 219 -2.67 6.32 -3.58
N VAL A 220 -1.53 5.72 -3.96
CA VAL A 220 -1.48 4.78 -5.10
C VAL A 220 -2.32 3.53 -4.82
N ALA A 221 -2.26 2.96 -3.60
CA ALA A 221 -3.12 1.83 -3.24
C ALA A 221 -4.61 2.17 -3.34
N CYS A 222 -5.01 3.39 -2.95
CA CYS A 222 -6.38 3.87 -3.10
C CYS A 222 -6.79 3.99 -4.58
N ALA A 223 -5.92 4.53 -5.44
CA ALA A 223 -6.14 4.62 -6.88
C ALA A 223 -6.32 3.23 -7.52
N MET A 224 -5.39 2.30 -7.24
CA MET A 224 -5.45 0.91 -7.67
C MET A 224 -6.79 0.26 -7.29
N ALA A 225 -7.19 0.41 -6.04
CA ALA A 225 -8.43 -0.17 -5.51
C ALA A 225 -9.69 0.50 -6.10
N ALA A 226 -9.65 1.82 -6.34
CA ALA A 226 -10.76 2.55 -6.93
C ALA A 226 -11.00 2.16 -8.41
N ALA A 227 -9.94 2.06 -9.22
CA ALA A 227 -10.02 1.57 -10.60
C ALA A 227 -10.58 0.15 -10.65
N ALA A 228 -10.06 -0.75 -9.81
CA ALA A 228 -10.51 -2.14 -9.70
C ALA A 228 -11.99 -2.24 -9.30
N ALA A 229 -12.41 -1.49 -8.30
CA ALA A 229 -13.80 -1.43 -7.85
C ALA A 229 -14.73 -0.92 -8.95
N CYS A 230 -14.34 0.17 -9.62
CA CYS A 230 -15.09 0.75 -10.73
C CYS A 230 -15.26 -0.25 -11.88
N GLN A 231 -14.21 -1.02 -12.21
CA GLN A 231 -14.30 -2.12 -13.17
C GLN A 231 -15.30 -3.20 -12.75
N LEU A 232 -15.27 -3.62 -11.49
CA LEU A 232 -16.18 -4.66 -10.96
C LEU A 232 -17.63 -4.22 -10.98
N PHE A 233 -17.91 -2.93 -10.82
CA PHE A 233 -19.25 -2.35 -10.99
C PHE A 233 -19.64 -2.07 -12.45
N GLY A 234 -18.76 -2.37 -13.43
CA GLY A 234 -19.04 -2.21 -14.86
C GLY A 234 -18.83 -0.79 -15.37
N GLY A 235 -18.06 0.03 -14.68
CA GLY A 235 -17.69 1.37 -15.13
C GLY A 235 -16.93 1.35 -16.47
N THR A 236 -17.08 2.40 -17.27
CA THR A 236 -16.36 2.60 -18.52
C THR A 236 -14.86 2.80 -18.29
N ILE A 237 -14.04 2.75 -19.33
CA ILE A 237 -12.60 3.03 -19.27
C ILE A 237 -12.35 4.39 -18.62
N ASN A 238 -13.04 5.45 -19.07
CA ASN A 238 -12.92 6.80 -18.51
C ASN A 238 -13.35 6.86 -17.02
N GLN A 239 -14.40 6.14 -16.63
CA GLN A 239 -14.82 6.10 -15.23
C GLN A 239 -13.81 5.37 -14.34
N ARG A 240 -13.13 4.32 -14.83
CA ARG A 240 -12.08 3.61 -14.08
C ARG A 240 -10.87 4.48 -13.85
N GLU A 241 -10.45 5.19 -14.90
CA GLU A 241 -9.35 6.15 -14.84
C GLU A 241 -9.70 7.29 -13.88
N TYR A 242 -10.90 7.90 -14.00
CA TYR A 242 -11.35 8.96 -13.10
C TYR A 242 -11.43 8.50 -11.64
N ALA A 243 -11.88 7.28 -11.37
CA ALA A 243 -11.87 6.73 -10.01
C ALA A 243 -10.46 6.60 -9.44
N ALA A 244 -9.48 6.20 -10.26
CA ALA A 244 -8.08 6.12 -9.87
C ALA A 244 -7.49 7.50 -9.59
N GLU A 245 -7.74 8.46 -10.49
CA GLU A 245 -7.32 9.85 -10.35
C GLU A 245 -7.77 10.42 -9.00
N MET A 246 -9.09 10.35 -8.71
CA MET A 246 -9.65 10.81 -7.43
C MET A 246 -9.06 10.07 -6.23
N GLY A 247 -8.81 8.77 -6.38
CA GLY A 247 -8.17 7.96 -5.34
C GLY A 247 -6.79 8.48 -4.95
N LEU A 248 -6.00 8.95 -5.92
CA LEU A 248 -4.67 9.50 -5.69
C LEU A 248 -4.73 10.98 -5.29
N GLU A 249 -5.51 11.82 -6.00
CA GLU A 249 -5.64 13.25 -5.77
C GLU A 249 -5.92 13.57 -4.29
N HIS A 250 -6.88 12.84 -3.70
CA HIS A 250 -7.30 13.06 -2.31
C HIS A 250 -6.32 12.55 -1.25
N HIS A 251 -5.15 12.05 -1.67
CA HIS A 251 -4.04 11.66 -0.82
C HIS A 251 -2.77 12.48 -1.06
N LEU A 252 -2.80 13.48 -1.96
CA LEU A 252 -1.65 14.37 -2.18
C LEU A 252 -1.24 15.08 -0.89
N GLY A 253 0.08 15.22 -0.69
CA GLY A 253 0.65 15.81 0.52
C GLY A 253 0.67 14.92 1.76
N LEU A 254 0.29 13.64 1.66
CA LEU A 254 0.28 12.73 2.79
C LEU A 254 1.70 12.36 3.22
N THR A 255 2.05 12.71 4.45
CA THR A 255 3.37 12.47 5.04
C THR A 255 3.60 11.00 5.39
N CYS A 256 4.85 10.53 5.43
CA CYS A 256 5.25 9.22 5.93
C CYS A 256 6.15 9.40 7.16
N ASP A 257 5.54 9.40 8.32
CA ASP A 257 6.18 9.75 9.62
C ASP A 257 5.61 8.88 10.75
N PRO A 258 5.69 7.53 10.65
CA PRO A 258 5.03 6.65 11.58
C PRO A 258 5.65 6.71 12.98
N LEU A 259 4.80 6.53 13.99
CA LEU A 259 5.19 6.55 15.39
C LEU A 259 6.27 5.49 15.69
N CYS A 260 7.40 5.91 16.25
CA CYS A 260 8.58 5.08 16.49
C CYS A 260 9.13 4.36 15.24
N GLY A 261 8.87 4.86 14.04
CA GLY A 261 9.28 4.22 12.79
C GLY A 261 8.55 2.90 12.47
N LEU A 262 7.53 2.54 13.24
CA LEU A 262 6.79 1.30 13.05
C LEU A 262 5.61 1.50 12.10
N VAL A 263 5.44 0.58 11.14
CA VAL A 263 4.33 0.58 10.18
C VAL A 263 3.02 0.17 10.89
N GLN A 264 2.64 0.92 11.93
CA GLN A 264 1.46 0.69 12.77
C GLN A 264 0.61 1.95 12.91
N VAL A 265 1.17 3.05 13.43
CA VAL A 265 0.45 4.30 13.63
C VAL A 265 1.11 5.42 12.83
N PRO A 266 0.42 5.99 11.86
CA PRO A 266 -1.00 5.85 11.50
C PRO A 266 -1.28 4.81 10.41
N CYS A 267 -0.31 4.01 9.98
CA CYS A 267 -0.38 3.18 8.76
C CYS A 267 -1.59 2.23 8.74
N ILE A 268 -1.82 1.49 9.84
CA ILE A 268 -2.95 0.54 9.95
C ILE A 268 -4.30 1.26 9.74
N GLU A 269 -4.49 2.42 10.36
CA GLU A 269 -5.73 3.19 10.24
C GLU A 269 -5.87 3.83 8.85
N ARG A 270 -4.75 4.28 8.23
CA ARG A 270 -4.73 4.81 6.87
C ARG A 270 -5.22 3.79 5.85
N ASN A 271 -4.83 2.51 5.99
CA ASN A 271 -5.32 1.45 5.11
C ASN A 271 -6.85 1.33 5.16
N ALA A 272 -7.44 1.30 6.35
CA ALA A 272 -8.89 1.21 6.52
C ALA A 272 -9.62 2.42 5.89
N ILE A 273 -9.14 3.62 6.15
CA ILE A 273 -9.73 4.86 5.60
C ILE A 273 -9.57 4.91 4.08
N ALA A 274 -8.39 4.56 3.54
CA ALA A 274 -8.15 4.58 2.10
C ALA A 274 -8.98 3.52 1.35
N ALA A 275 -9.19 2.33 1.92
CA ALA A 275 -10.07 1.33 1.34
C ALA A 275 -11.52 1.84 1.21
N SER A 276 -12.02 2.57 2.22
CA SER A 276 -13.33 3.22 2.13
C SER A 276 -13.34 4.33 1.08
N ARG A 277 -12.29 5.17 1.02
CA ARG A 277 -12.18 6.24 0.02
C ARG A 277 -12.11 5.70 -1.40
N ALA A 278 -11.50 4.55 -1.63
CA ALA A 278 -11.49 3.90 -2.93
C ALA A 278 -12.90 3.56 -3.42
N LEU A 279 -13.78 3.07 -2.52
CA LEU A 279 -15.18 2.83 -2.84
C LEU A 279 -15.98 4.14 -3.02
N ASP A 280 -15.68 5.17 -2.25
CA ASP A 280 -16.27 6.50 -2.42
C ASP A 280 -15.88 7.12 -3.78
N ALA A 281 -14.60 7.07 -4.18
CA ALA A 281 -14.09 7.51 -5.47
C ALA A 281 -14.73 6.72 -6.64
N CYS A 282 -14.79 5.40 -6.51
CA CYS A 282 -15.49 4.53 -7.47
C CYS A 282 -16.96 4.94 -7.61
N THR A 283 -17.67 5.15 -6.50
CA THR A 283 -19.09 5.53 -6.53
C THR A 283 -19.29 6.89 -7.18
N TYR A 284 -18.46 7.86 -6.84
CA TYR A 284 -18.53 9.20 -7.42
C TYR A 284 -18.31 9.16 -8.93
N SER A 285 -17.25 8.47 -9.39
CA SER A 285 -16.95 8.33 -10.80
C SER A 285 -18.05 7.57 -11.55
N ALA A 286 -18.57 6.48 -10.99
CA ALA A 286 -19.63 5.68 -11.61
C ALA A 286 -20.96 6.45 -11.79
N LEU A 287 -21.23 7.44 -10.95
CA LEU A 287 -22.41 8.31 -11.09
C LEU A 287 -22.20 9.46 -12.07
N SER A 288 -20.97 9.68 -12.54
CA SER A 288 -20.62 10.70 -13.53
C SER A 288 -20.63 10.14 -14.96
N ASP A 289 -20.41 11.01 -15.95
CA ASP A 289 -20.17 10.62 -17.34
C ASP A 289 -18.70 10.20 -17.62
N GLY A 290 -17.86 10.17 -16.60
CA GLY A 290 -16.44 9.86 -16.68
C GLY A 290 -15.57 11.00 -17.21
N LYS A 291 -16.14 12.19 -17.50
CA LYS A 291 -15.37 13.36 -17.94
C LYS A 291 -14.89 14.19 -16.76
N HIS A 292 -13.62 14.51 -16.76
CA HIS A 292 -12.98 15.34 -15.74
C HIS A 292 -11.86 16.20 -16.34
N LYS A 293 -11.21 17.01 -15.52
CA LYS A 293 -10.27 18.04 -16.00
C LYS A 293 -8.81 17.66 -15.86
N ILE A 294 -8.50 16.83 -14.91
CA ILE A 294 -7.14 16.42 -14.56
C ILE A 294 -7.12 14.90 -14.64
N ASP A 295 -6.29 14.33 -15.48
CA ASP A 295 -6.15 12.89 -15.64
C ASP A 295 -5.20 12.27 -14.60
N TYR A 296 -5.21 10.94 -14.53
CA TYR A 296 -4.38 10.18 -13.60
C TYR A 296 -2.89 10.42 -13.82
N ASP A 297 -2.44 10.50 -15.07
CA ASP A 297 -1.03 10.71 -15.39
C ASP A 297 -0.56 12.06 -14.83
N ARG A 298 -1.39 13.09 -14.95
CA ARG A 298 -1.09 14.43 -14.40
C ARG A 298 -1.05 14.43 -12.88
N ILE A 299 -1.94 13.69 -12.20
CA ILE A 299 -1.90 13.57 -10.74
C ILE A 299 -0.67 12.79 -10.27
N VAL A 300 -0.20 11.81 -11.04
CA VAL A 300 1.08 11.12 -10.77
C VAL A 300 2.25 12.09 -10.86
N GLU A 301 2.28 12.97 -11.89
CA GLU A 301 3.30 14.02 -11.98
C GLU A 301 3.24 14.97 -10.76
N VAL A 302 2.05 15.45 -10.38
CA VAL A 302 1.86 16.30 -9.20
C VAL A 302 2.30 15.58 -7.92
N MET A 303 2.04 14.27 -7.81
CA MET A 303 2.52 13.47 -6.68
C MET A 303 4.05 13.45 -6.63
N LYS A 304 4.74 13.34 -7.77
CA LYS A 304 6.21 13.40 -7.85
C LYS A 304 6.73 14.76 -7.40
N GLU A 305 6.14 15.85 -7.89
CA GLU A 305 6.51 17.22 -7.54
C GLU A 305 6.30 17.49 -6.04
N THR A 306 5.10 17.21 -5.53
CA THR A 306 4.80 17.40 -4.10
C THR A 306 5.63 16.51 -3.20
N GLY A 307 5.94 15.28 -3.65
CA GLY A 307 6.85 14.37 -2.96
C GLY A 307 8.28 14.93 -2.89
N HIS A 308 8.76 15.52 -3.98
CA HIS A 308 10.07 16.20 -3.98
C HIS A 308 10.09 17.38 -3.00
N ASP A 309 9.03 18.17 -2.97
CA ASP A 309 8.93 19.36 -2.13
C ASP A 309 8.68 19.06 -0.63
N LEU A 310 8.20 17.85 -0.31
CA LEU A 310 8.09 17.42 1.08
C LEU A 310 9.46 17.38 1.76
N PRO A 311 9.65 18.07 2.90
CA PRO A 311 10.88 17.94 3.69
C PRO A 311 11.15 16.49 4.11
N SER A 312 12.43 16.12 4.21
CA SER A 312 12.85 14.79 4.68
C SER A 312 12.25 14.39 6.03
N LEU A 313 11.91 15.36 6.86
CA LEU A 313 11.19 15.17 8.13
C LEU A 313 9.78 14.58 7.99
N TYR A 314 9.28 14.44 6.78
CA TYR A 314 7.93 13.91 6.48
C TYR A 314 7.96 12.76 5.47
N LYS A 315 9.16 12.22 5.17
CA LYS A 315 9.36 11.12 4.22
C LYS A 315 10.05 9.96 4.91
N GLU A 316 9.25 8.96 5.34
CA GLU A 316 9.68 7.73 6.00
C GLU A 316 10.68 7.97 7.15
N THR A 317 10.29 8.85 8.07
CA THR A 317 11.14 9.36 9.14
C THR A 317 10.65 8.91 10.52
N SER A 318 11.58 8.75 11.44
CA SER A 318 11.32 8.61 12.88
C SER A 318 11.53 9.91 13.68
N THR A 319 11.96 10.99 13.01
CA THR A 319 12.40 12.24 13.67
C THR A 319 11.50 13.45 13.36
N GLY A 320 10.45 13.28 12.57
CA GLY A 320 9.51 14.34 12.17
C GLY A 320 8.04 13.99 12.43
N GLY A 321 7.14 14.94 12.27
CA GLY A 321 5.70 14.75 12.26
C GLY A 321 5.14 13.97 13.46
N ILE A 322 4.34 12.93 13.19
CA ILE A 322 3.73 12.05 14.19
C ILE A 322 4.80 11.29 15.00
N ALA A 323 5.93 10.96 14.37
CA ALA A 323 7.03 10.26 15.03
C ALA A 323 7.62 11.02 16.21
N LYS A 324 7.51 12.37 16.23
CA LYS A 324 7.96 13.22 17.36
C LYS A 324 7.04 13.20 18.57
N ILE A 325 5.88 12.57 18.48
CA ILE A 325 4.94 12.55 19.61
C ILE A 325 5.56 11.77 20.77
N ASP A 326 5.83 12.47 21.87
CA ASP A 326 6.35 11.87 23.10
C ASP A 326 5.29 10.98 23.77
N ILE A 327 5.40 9.69 23.51
CA ILE A 327 4.51 8.67 24.06
C ILE A 327 4.72 8.47 25.58
N ASN A 328 5.84 8.95 26.13
CA ASN A 328 6.12 8.87 27.58
C ASN A 328 5.22 9.79 28.41
N LYS A 329 4.61 10.81 27.80
CA LYS A 329 3.64 11.69 28.48
C LYS A 329 2.30 11.02 28.77
N ARG A 330 1.99 9.86 28.17
CA ARG A 330 0.80 9.06 28.54
C ARG A 330 1.17 8.11 29.68
N ARG A 331 0.45 8.20 30.82
CA ARG A 331 0.58 7.29 31.94
C ARG A 331 0.49 5.82 31.46
N GLY A 332 1.55 5.05 31.63
CA GLY A 332 1.62 3.62 31.26
C GLY A 332 2.68 3.26 30.22
N PHE A 333 3.13 4.17 29.36
CA PHE A 333 4.09 3.88 28.29
C PHE A 333 5.54 3.70 28.78
N LYS A 334 5.92 4.36 29.86
CA LYS A 334 7.28 4.25 30.46
C LYS A 334 7.64 2.80 30.79
N LYS A 335 6.63 2.01 31.22
CA LYS A 335 6.82 0.61 31.58
C LYS A 335 7.11 -0.28 30.35
N ILE A 336 6.68 0.10 29.17
CA ILE A 336 6.86 -0.65 27.92
C ILE A 336 8.26 -0.42 27.34
N LEU A 337 8.75 0.83 27.37
CA LEU A 337 10.10 1.16 26.89
C LEU A 337 11.19 0.50 27.76
N ASP A 338 10.98 0.44 29.08
CA ASP A 338 11.88 -0.26 30.00
C ASP A 338 11.93 -1.78 29.73
N THR A 339 10.81 -2.36 29.25
CA THR A 339 10.73 -3.79 28.91
C THR A 339 11.44 -4.12 27.59
N LEU A 340 11.54 -3.15 26.67
CA LEU A 340 12.15 -3.34 25.35
C LEU A 340 13.66 -3.03 25.34
N HIS A 341 14.27 -2.65 26.47
CA HIS A 341 15.68 -2.23 26.55
C HIS A 341 16.06 -1.10 25.57
N ILE A 342 15.10 -0.30 25.13
CA ILE A 342 15.35 0.90 24.34
C ILE A 342 15.78 2.00 25.32
N HIS A 343 17.05 1.96 25.71
CA HIS A 343 17.64 3.07 26.42
C HIS A 343 18.00 4.18 25.43
N ASN A 344 17.25 5.28 25.45
CA ASN A 344 17.78 6.55 24.97
C ASN A 344 18.99 6.88 25.85
N LYS A 345 20.18 6.67 25.32
CA LYS A 345 21.37 7.35 25.88
C LYS A 345 21.32 8.77 25.33
N ASP A 346 21.19 9.71 26.24
CA ASP A 346 21.39 11.15 26.05
C ASP A 346 22.59 11.49 25.19
#